data_ac9ecbbec3d4ecdc7e0f53ea78429ee4
#
_entry.id   ac9ecbbec3d4ecdc7e0f53ea78429ee4
#
_cell.length_a   1.000
_cell.length_b   1.000
_cell.length_c   1.000
_cell.angle_alpha   90.00
_cell.angle_beta   90.00
_cell.angle_gamma   90.00
#
_symmetry.space_group_name_H-M   'P 1'
#
loop_
_entity.id
_entity.type
_entity.pdbx_description
1 polymer ?
#
loop_
_entity_poly.entity_id
_entity_poly.type
_entity_poly.pdbx_seq_one_letter_code
_entity_poly.pdbx_strand_id
1 'polypeptide(L)'
;RCKKNTDSFYERACLEMIDVYDDVLEEHNAILVDDAIKQLSWKYDYSSQPKAPNKHWHILCGHNEEECTEAGYDWAHSIFQTAMYKYKFTEKYDVDTYLRIYMNAHTHGIEPHLHTDDGDFTMIYYPRLDWMLEYGGGTYIDGELIEYKGNRLVVFDAPLLHSAMPVSRECYQLRTCVVFKCTKVNNNV
;
A
#
# COMPACT_ATOMS: atom_id res chain seq x y z
N ARG A 1 43.22 -31.52 24.13
CA ARG A 1 43.13 -31.04 22.74
C ARG A 1 41.67 -30.87 22.42
N CYS A 2 41.21 -29.66 22.60
CA CYS A 2 39.84 -29.27 22.33
C CYS A 2 39.76 -28.77 20.88
N LYS A 3 38.98 -29.45 20.04
CA LYS A 3 38.66 -28.96 18.69
C LYS A 3 37.46 -28.03 18.83
N LYS A 4 37.68 -26.76 18.54
CA LYS A 4 36.62 -25.77 18.35
C LYS A 4 35.97 -26.03 16.98
N ASN A 5 34.74 -26.52 16.99
CA ASN A 5 33.86 -26.42 15.83
C ASN A 5 33.28 -25.01 15.81
N THR A 6 33.72 -24.25 14.84
CA THR A 6 33.09 -22.97 14.49
C THR A 6 32.09 -23.24 13.40
N ASP A 7 30.86 -23.63 13.78
CA ASP A 7 29.73 -23.56 12.86
C ASP A 7 29.27 -22.11 12.85
N SER A 8 29.70 -21.43 11.80
CA SER A 8 29.22 -20.11 11.41
C SER A 8 27.76 -20.26 10.97
N PHE A 9 26.85 -20.06 11.91
CA PHE A 9 25.47 -19.71 11.56
C PHE A 9 25.52 -18.32 10.91
N TYR A 10 25.54 -18.27 9.59
CA TYR A 10 25.04 -17.11 8.88
C TYR A 10 23.53 -17.05 9.12
N GLU A 11 23.13 -16.38 10.19
CA GLU A 11 21.82 -15.75 10.23
C GLU A 11 21.72 -14.87 8.97
N ARG A 12 20.97 -15.31 7.98
CA ARG A 12 20.42 -14.38 7.00
C ARG A 12 19.56 -13.42 7.84
N ALA A 13 20.11 -12.27 8.17
CA ALA A 13 19.29 -11.13 8.51
C ALA A 13 18.28 -11.05 7.38
N CYS A 14 17.02 -11.29 7.69
CA CYS A 14 15.91 -11.04 6.77
C CYS A 14 15.98 -9.53 6.54
N LEU A 15 16.56 -9.11 5.42
CA LEU A 15 16.55 -7.70 5.05
C LEU A 15 15.08 -7.34 4.89
N GLU A 16 14.60 -6.50 5.77
CA GLU A 16 13.25 -5.92 5.69
C GLU A 16 13.12 -5.25 4.33
N MET A 17 12.02 -5.57 3.63
CA MET A 17 11.89 -5.23 2.22
C MET A 17 11.01 -3.99 2.05
N ILE A 18 11.55 -3.01 1.33
CA ILE A 18 10.79 -1.86 0.81
C ILE A 18 11.18 -1.68 -0.66
N ASP A 19 10.23 -1.89 -1.56
CA ASP A 19 10.43 -1.72 -3.00
C ASP A 19 9.47 -0.67 -3.55
N VAL A 20 9.97 0.15 -4.48
CA VAL A 20 9.20 1.23 -5.11
C VAL A 20 9.18 1.02 -6.62
N TYR A 21 7.99 1.07 -7.21
CA TYR A 21 7.75 0.94 -8.64
C TYR A 21 7.03 2.17 -9.15
N ASP A 22 7.64 2.88 -10.10
CA ASP A 22 7.01 4.00 -10.80
C ASP A 22 6.37 3.54 -12.11
N ASP A 23 5.41 4.32 -12.59
CA ASP A 23 4.73 4.11 -13.86
C ASP A 23 4.13 2.69 -13.98
N VAL A 24 3.37 2.30 -12.92
CA VAL A 24 2.82 0.95 -12.77
C VAL A 24 1.82 0.63 -13.86
N LEU A 25 0.88 1.53 -14.09
CA LEU A 25 -0.11 1.45 -15.16
C LEU A 25 0.36 2.18 -16.41
N GLU A 26 -0.10 1.74 -17.56
CA GLU A 26 -0.02 2.55 -18.78
C GLU A 26 -0.74 3.89 -18.57
N GLU A 27 -0.26 4.96 -19.20
CA GLU A 27 -0.73 6.33 -18.99
C GLU A 27 -2.26 6.47 -19.05
N HIS A 28 -2.88 5.87 -20.08
CA HIS A 28 -4.32 5.92 -20.24
C HIS A 28 -5.08 5.30 -19.04
N ASN A 29 -4.62 4.15 -18.55
CA ASN A 29 -5.23 3.47 -17.41
C ASN A 29 -4.99 4.25 -16.11
N ALA A 30 -3.83 4.85 -15.95
CA ALA A 30 -3.54 5.72 -14.79
C ALA A 30 -4.47 6.94 -14.74
N ILE A 31 -4.77 7.56 -15.89
CA ILE A 31 -5.74 8.65 -16.00
C ILE A 31 -7.14 8.19 -15.60
N LEU A 32 -7.60 7.03 -16.09
CA LEU A 32 -8.91 6.49 -15.72
C LEU A 32 -9.03 6.22 -14.22
N VAL A 33 -7.97 5.72 -13.59
CA VAL A 33 -7.94 5.49 -12.14
C VAL A 33 -7.94 6.81 -11.36
N ASP A 34 -7.17 7.81 -11.79
CA ASP A 34 -7.15 9.16 -11.18
C ASP A 34 -8.53 9.82 -11.26
N ASP A 35 -9.21 9.71 -12.39
CA ASP A 35 -10.57 10.23 -12.57
C ASP A 35 -11.60 9.47 -11.75
N ALA A 36 -11.50 8.15 -11.69
CA ALA A 36 -12.40 7.33 -10.89
C ALA A 36 -12.31 7.68 -9.40
N ILE A 37 -11.10 7.78 -8.85
CA ILE A 37 -10.90 8.02 -7.40
C ILE A 37 -11.34 9.42 -6.97
N LYS A 38 -11.30 10.41 -7.87
CA LYS A 38 -11.79 11.78 -7.63
C LYS A 38 -13.31 11.86 -7.45
N GLN A 39 -14.05 10.89 -7.99
CA GLN A 39 -15.51 10.88 -7.99
C GLN A 39 -16.12 10.00 -6.89
N LEU A 40 -15.31 9.37 -6.06
CA LEU A 40 -15.79 8.45 -5.03
C LEU A 40 -16.52 9.16 -3.89
N SER A 41 -17.54 8.47 -3.37
CA SER A 41 -18.25 8.87 -2.15
C SER A 41 -17.55 8.28 -0.93
N TRP A 42 -16.69 9.06 -0.29
CA TRP A 42 -15.89 8.65 0.85
C TRP A 42 -16.67 8.58 2.15
N LYS A 43 -16.44 7.53 2.96
CA LYS A 43 -16.95 7.42 4.33
C LYS A 43 -15.90 7.89 5.32
N TYR A 44 -16.27 8.85 6.20
CA TYR A 44 -15.42 9.28 7.30
C TYR A 44 -15.63 8.39 8.54
N ASP A 45 -14.71 8.45 9.50
CA ASP A 45 -14.76 7.78 10.80
C ASP A 45 -14.02 6.42 10.85
N TYR A 46 -13.18 6.12 9.88
CA TYR A 46 -12.29 4.95 9.95
C TYR A 46 -10.99 5.28 10.68
N SER A 47 -10.43 4.30 11.38
CA SER A 47 -9.12 4.38 12.02
C SER A 47 -8.36 3.07 11.82
N SER A 48 -7.08 3.17 11.46
CA SER A 48 -6.19 2.01 11.29
C SER A 48 -5.96 1.25 12.60
N GLN A 49 -6.20 1.91 13.75
CA GLN A 49 -6.14 1.28 15.07
C GLN A 49 -7.42 1.57 15.86
N PRO A 50 -8.02 0.57 16.55
CA PRO A 50 -9.32 0.70 17.21
C PRO A 50 -9.42 1.82 18.25
N LYS A 51 -8.29 2.26 18.82
CA LYS A 51 -8.23 3.30 19.85
C LYS A 51 -7.54 4.58 19.39
N ALA A 52 -7.14 4.67 18.12
CA ALA A 52 -6.52 5.88 17.60
C ALA A 52 -7.56 7.01 17.54
N PRO A 53 -7.23 8.21 18.06
CA PRO A 53 -8.16 9.34 18.05
C PRO A 53 -8.37 9.89 16.62
N ASN A 54 -7.41 9.69 15.75
CA ASN A 54 -7.40 10.27 14.41
C ASN A 54 -8.18 9.40 13.45
N LYS A 55 -9.10 10.02 12.78
CA LYS A 55 -10.01 9.40 11.81
C LYS A 55 -9.69 9.89 10.41
N HIS A 56 -9.95 9.05 9.44
CA HIS A 56 -9.78 9.36 8.03
C HIS A 56 -10.92 8.77 7.19
N TRP A 57 -10.95 9.13 5.91
CA TRP A 57 -11.90 8.56 4.96
C TRP A 57 -11.42 7.19 4.50
N HIS A 58 -12.37 6.28 4.32
CA HIS A 58 -12.10 4.90 3.96
C HIS A 58 -13.19 4.33 3.05
N ILE A 59 -12.80 3.41 2.16
CA ILE A 59 -13.69 2.61 1.33
C ILE A 59 -13.10 1.20 1.28
N LEU A 60 -13.84 0.18 1.71
CA LEU A 60 -13.50 -1.21 1.44
C LEU A 60 -13.93 -1.54 0.00
N CYS A 61 -12.99 -2.01 -0.83
CA CYS A 61 -13.28 -2.41 -2.20
C CYS A 61 -13.79 -3.86 -2.25
N GLY A 62 -13.12 -4.78 -1.58
CA GLY A 62 -13.49 -6.20 -1.53
C GLY A 62 -12.34 -7.09 -1.04
N HIS A 63 -12.65 -8.36 -0.82
CA HIS A 63 -11.71 -9.40 -0.39
C HIS A 63 -11.28 -10.33 -1.54
N ASN A 64 -11.89 -10.17 -2.70
CA ASN A 64 -11.60 -10.90 -3.92
C ASN A 64 -12.10 -10.10 -5.14
N GLU A 65 -11.84 -10.60 -6.35
CA GLU A 65 -12.23 -9.96 -7.62
C GLU A 65 -13.75 -9.77 -7.73
N GLU A 66 -14.54 -10.79 -7.35
CA GLU A 66 -16.00 -10.76 -7.45
C GLU A 66 -16.58 -9.64 -6.58
N GLU A 67 -16.17 -9.54 -5.31
CA GLU A 67 -16.60 -8.48 -4.41
C GLU A 67 -16.18 -7.08 -4.92
N CYS A 68 -14.96 -6.93 -5.44
CA CYS A 68 -14.51 -5.67 -6.03
C CYS A 68 -15.38 -5.27 -7.22
N THR A 69 -15.73 -6.23 -8.06
CA THR A 69 -16.57 -6.00 -9.26
C THR A 69 -18.00 -5.65 -8.86
N GLU A 70 -18.61 -6.38 -7.93
CA GLU A 70 -19.96 -6.10 -7.44
C GLU A 70 -20.06 -4.73 -6.75
N ALA A 71 -18.99 -4.30 -6.08
CA ALA A 71 -18.91 -2.97 -5.47
C ALA A 71 -18.58 -1.84 -6.46
N GLY A 72 -18.27 -2.15 -7.73
CA GLY A 72 -17.87 -1.17 -8.75
C GLY A 72 -16.42 -0.70 -8.64
N TYR A 73 -15.54 -1.51 -8.04
CA TYR A 73 -14.10 -1.24 -7.84
C TYR A 73 -13.20 -2.26 -8.57
N ASP A 74 -13.68 -2.84 -9.67
CA ASP A 74 -12.92 -3.75 -10.54
C ASP A 74 -11.59 -3.15 -11.02
N TRP A 75 -11.56 -1.83 -11.23
CA TRP A 75 -10.34 -1.09 -11.55
C TRP A 75 -9.27 -1.19 -10.45
N ALA A 76 -9.66 -1.26 -9.17
CA ALA A 76 -8.70 -1.43 -8.06
C ALA A 76 -8.09 -2.85 -8.09
N HIS A 77 -8.90 -3.89 -8.39
CA HIS A 77 -8.40 -5.23 -8.62
C HIS A 77 -7.46 -5.28 -9.84
N SER A 78 -7.78 -4.56 -10.92
CA SER A 78 -6.93 -4.50 -12.12
C SER A 78 -5.55 -3.89 -11.86
N ILE A 79 -5.40 -2.96 -10.91
CA ILE A 79 -4.09 -2.46 -10.47
C ILE A 79 -3.26 -3.60 -9.88
N PHE A 80 -3.85 -4.42 -9.00
CA PHE A 80 -3.19 -5.58 -8.41
C PHE A 80 -2.73 -6.55 -9.50
N GLN A 81 -3.62 -6.96 -10.40
CA GLN A 81 -3.29 -7.88 -11.49
C GLN A 81 -2.16 -7.34 -12.37
N THR A 82 -2.21 -6.04 -12.71
CA THR A 82 -1.16 -5.40 -13.52
C THR A 82 0.19 -5.46 -12.82
N ALA A 83 0.25 -5.16 -11.52
CA ALA A 83 1.48 -5.23 -10.75
C ALA A 83 2.03 -6.65 -10.65
N MET A 84 1.15 -7.63 -10.36
CA MET A 84 1.50 -9.05 -10.30
C MET A 84 2.15 -9.53 -11.60
N TYR A 85 1.54 -9.21 -12.74
CA TYR A 85 2.03 -9.62 -14.04
C TYR A 85 3.29 -8.89 -14.47
N LYS A 86 3.28 -7.54 -14.41
CA LYS A 86 4.36 -6.67 -14.90
C LYS A 86 5.68 -6.89 -14.16
N TYR A 87 5.61 -7.07 -12.84
CA TYR A 87 6.77 -7.18 -11.97
C TYR A 87 7.04 -8.60 -11.46
N LYS A 88 6.25 -9.58 -11.90
CA LYS A 88 6.35 -10.99 -11.53
C LYS A 88 6.38 -11.20 -10.02
N PHE A 89 5.43 -10.60 -9.32
CA PHE A 89 5.40 -10.59 -7.86
C PHE A 89 5.24 -11.98 -7.24
N THR A 90 4.58 -12.91 -7.91
CA THR A 90 4.54 -14.31 -7.49
C THR A 90 5.95 -14.91 -7.40
N GLU A 91 6.82 -14.63 -8.38
CA GLU A 91 8.20 -15.14 -8.38
C GLU A 91 9.09 -14.37 -7.39
N LYS A 92 8.87 -13.05 -7.25
CA LYS A 92 9.72 -12.16 -6.45
C LYS A 92 9.41 -12.21 -4.96
N TYR A 93 8.13 -12.24 -4.58
CA TYR A 93 7.66 -12.10 -3.20
C TYR A 93 6.88 -13.31 -2.70
N ASP A 94 6.68 -14.33 -3.56
CA ASP A 94 5.83 -15.48 -3.24
C ASP A 94 4.38 -15.08 -2.92
N VAL A 95 3.89 -14.00 -3.54
CA VAL A 95 2.51 -13.49 -3.40
C VAL A 95 1.67 -13.99 -4.56
N ASP A 96 0.46 -14.47 -4.29
CA ASP A 96 -0.50 -14.86 -5.33
C ASP A 96 -1.86 -14.17 -5.18
N THR A 97 -2.18 -13.68 -4.00
CA THR A 97 -3.49 -13.11 -3.68
C THR A 97 -3.42 -12.02 -2.62
N TYR A 98 -4.55 -11.41 -2.34
CA TYR A 98 -4.73 -10.44 -1.28
C TYR A 98 -5.84 -10.84 -0.31
N LEU A 99 -5.72 -10.43 0.94
CA LEU A 99 -6.76 -10.55 1.95
C LEU A 99 -7.90 -9.57 1.69
N ARG A 100 -7.56 -8.36 1.24
CA ARG A 100 -8.51 -7.29 0.89
C ARG A 100 -7.84 -6.16 0.13
N ILE A 101 -8.65 -5.44 -0.62
CA ILE A 101 -8.32 -4.14 -1.22
C ILE A 101 -9.19 -3.09 -0.55
N TYR A 102 -8.59 -1.97 -0.18
CA TYR A 102 -9.32 -0.81 0.34
C TYR A 102 -8.62 0.50 -0.07
N MET A 103 -9.34 1.59 0.10
CA MET A 103 -8.82 2.92 -0.19
C MET A 103 -8.89 3.78 1.07
N ASN A 104 -7.84 4.57 1.29
CA ASN A 104 -7.79 5.59 2.35
C ASN A 104 -7.62 6.98 1.75
N ALA A 105 -8.20 7.97 2.43
CA ALA A 105 -8.00 9.37 2.06
C ALA A 105 -7.76 10.25 3.29
N HIS A 106 -6.86 11.24 3.13
CA HIS A 106 -6.48 12.19 4.16
C HIS A 106 -6.49 13.61 3.61
N THR A 107 -6.73 14.58 4.49
CA THR A 107 -6.51 16.02 4.25
C THR A 107 -5.50 16.56 5.26
N HIS A 108 -5.13 17.83 5.13
CA HIS A 108 -4.38 18.50 6.19
C HIS A 108 -5.14 18.43 7.53
N GLY A 109 -4.42 18.40 8.63
CA GLY A 109 -4.98 18.29 9.98
C GLY A 109 -5.32 16.87 10.43
N ILE A 110 -5.18 15.87 9.56
CA ILE A 110 -5.20 14.46 9.96
C ILE A 110 -3.75 14.03 10.23
N GLU A 111 -3.50 13.59 11.45
CA GLU A 111 -2.20 13.05 11.86
C GLU A 111 -2.30 11.53 11.95
N PRO A 112 -1.81 10.80 10.95
CA PRO A 112 -1.83 9.34 10.95
C PRO A 112 -0.93 8.77 12.05
N HIS A 113 -1.23 7.56 12.51
CA HIS A 113 -0.43 6.87 13.51
C HIS A 113 0.46 5.81 12.89
N LEU A 114 1.65 5.64 13.47
CA LEU A 114 2.49 4.47 13.20
C LEU A 114 1.74 3.19 13.58
N HIS A 115 1.72 2.24 12.67
CA HIS A 115 1.10 0.94 12.86
C HIS A 115 1.80 -0.12 12.00
N THR A 116 1.48 -1.37 12.26
CA THR A 116 1.81 -2.50 11.42
C THR A 116 0.54 -3.03 10.78
N ASP A 117 0.68 -3.84 9.75
CA ASP A 117 -0.43 -4.41 9.02
C ASP A 117 -0.55 -5.92 9.25
N ASP A 118 -1.71 -6.47 8.93
CA ASP A 118 -1.92 -7.91 8.79
C ASP A 118 -1.53 -8.39 7.38
N GLY A 119 -1.36 -9.70 7.22
CA GLY A 119 -0.82 -10.31 6.02
C GLY A 119 0.70 -10.41 6.03
N ASP A 120 1.28 -10.74 4.90
CA ASP A 120 2.74 -10.86 4.72
C ASP A 120 3.33 -9.60 4.10
N PHE A 121 2.61 -8.98 3.15
CA PHE A 121 3.00 -7.76 2.47
C PHE A 121 1.87 -6.74 2.42
N THR A 122 2.26 -5.47 2.46
CA THR A 122 1.40 -4.35 2.12
C THR A 122 1.87 -3.73 0.81
N MET A 123 0.93 -3.48 -0.10
CA MET A 123 1.16 -2.70 -1.29
C MET A 123 0.34 -1.42 -1.22
N ILE A 124 0.94 -0.27 -1.53
CA ILE A 124 0.26 1.04 -1.56
C ILE A 124 0.43 1.65 -2.94
N TYR A 125 -0.66 1.82 -3.66
CA TYR A 125 -0.68 2.53 -4.93
C TYR A 125 -1.15 3.97 -4.75
N TYR A 126 -0.45 4.92 -5.34
CA TYR A 126 -0.78 6.35 -5.33
C TYR A 126 -1.45 6.75 -6.65
N PRO A 127 -2.77 6.99 -6.65
CA PRO A 127 -3.52 7.19 -7.89
C PRO A 127 -3.49 8.62 -8.45
N ARG A 128 -3.20 9.66 -7.62
CA ARG A 128 -3.35 11.06 -8.02
C ARG A 128 -2.19 11.52 -8.88
N LEU A 129 -2.44 11.73 -10.18
CA LEU A 129 -1.42 12.13 -11.15
C LEU A 129 -1.01 13.61 -11.02
N ASP A 130 -1.92 14.45 -10.51
CA ASP A 130 -1.74 15.88 -10.29
C ASP A 130 -1.20 16.23 -8.90
N TRP A 131 -0.68 15.24 -8.14
CA TRP A 131 -0.13 15.47 -6.81
C TRP A 131 1.23 16.14 -6.89
N MET A 132 1.36 17.29 -6.23
CA MET A 132 2.61 18.04 -6.17
C MET A 132 3.43 17.63 -4.95
N LEU A 133 4.75 17.67 -5.07
CA LEU A 133 5.68 17.29 -4.00
C LEU A 133 5.46 18.13 -2.73
N GLU A 134 5.15 19.42 -2.90
CA GLU A 134 4.90 20.37 -1.82
C GLU A 134 3.65 20.04 -1.00
N TYR A 135 2.77 19.22 -1.51
CA TYR A 135 1.60 18.73 -0.75
C TYR A 135 1.96 17.72 0.32
N GLY A 136 3.17 17.14 0.29
CA GLY A 136 3.60 16.10 1.21
C GLY A 136 2.78 14.82 1.04
N GLY A 137 2.32 14.21 2.13
CA GLY A 137 1.43 13.06 2.09
C GLY A 137 2.09 11.76 1.61
N GLY A 138 3.42 11.65 1.65
CA GLY A 138 4.12 10.39 1.40
C GLY A 138 3.78 9.30 2.42
N THR A 139 4.52 8.23 2.44
CA THR A 139 4.42 7.18 3.47
C THR A 139 5.79 6.98 4.12
N TYR A 140 5.82 7.07 5.44
CA TYR A 140 6.98 6.68 6.25
C TYR A 140 6.91 5.18 6.50
N ILE A 141 8.02 4.46 6.27
CA ILE A 141 8.13 3.01 6.47
C ILE A 141 9.50 2.75 7.09
N ASP A 142 9.54 2.28 8.32
CA ASP A 142 10.72 1.83 9.06
C ASP A 142 11.99 2.70 8.89
N GLY A 143 11.84 4.01 9.01
CA GLY A 143 12.96 4.96 8.90
C GLY A 143 13.07 5.64 7.52
N GLU A 144 12.39 5.15 6.51
CA GLU A 144 12.41 5.70 5.16
C GLU A 144 11.15 6.50 4.85
N LEU A 145 11.31 7.63 4.18
CA LEU A 145 10.21 8.41 3.63
C LEU A 145 10.06 8.13 2.14
N ILE A 146 8.94 7.52 1.78
CA ILE A 146 8.56 7.33 0.38
C ILE A 146 7.62 8.47 -0.03
N GLU A 147 8.09 9.33 -0.91
CA GLU A 147 7.30 10.46 -1.39
C GLU A 147 6.11 10.00 -2.22
N TYR A 148 4.99 10.74 -2.08
CA TYR A 148 3.82 10.54 -2.93
C TYR A 148 4.15 10.94 -4.37
N LYS A 149 3.97 10.02 -5.29
CA LYS A 149 4.06 10.24 -6.74
C LYS A 149 2.93 9.48 -7.42
N GLY A 150 2.17 10.14 -8.26
CA GLY A 150 1.10 9.50 -9.02
C GLY A 150 1.61 8.32 -9.85
N ASN A 151 0.81 7.27 -9.97
CA ASN A 151 1.14 6.03 -10.65
C ASN A 151 2.34 5.27 -10.06
N ARG A 152 2.60 5.45 -8.75
CA ARG A 152 3.63 4.74 -7.98
C ARG A 152 2.99 3.64 -7.13
N LEU A 153 3.65 2.48 -7.06
CA LEU A 153 3.35 1.40 -6.13
C LEU A 153 4.54 1.22 -5.17
N VAL A 154 4.24 1.14 -3.89
CA VAL A 154 5.20 0.78 -2.83
C VAL A 154 4.83 -0.59 -2.31
N VAL A 155 5.79 -1.50 -2.18
CA VAL A 155 5.62 -2.85 -1.64
C VAL A 155 6.55 -3.02 -0.46
N PHE A 156 6.03 -3.47 0.69
CA PHE A 156 6.85 -3.66 1.88
C PHE A 156 6.28 -4.78 2.77
N ASP A 157 7.15 -5.31 3.63
CA ASP A 157 6.76 -6.33 4.61
C ASP A 157 5.71 -5.78 5.58
N ALA A 158 4.58 -6.46 5.73
CA ALA A 158 3.44 -5.99 6.53
C ALA A 158 3.76 -5.67 8.00
N PRO A 159 4.72 -6.37 8.68
CA PRO A 159 5.10 -6.05 10.05
C PRO A 159 5.90 -4.75 10.21
N LEU A 160 6.39 -4.12 9.12
CA LEU A 160 7.14 -2.87 9.22
C LEU A 160 6.26 -1.73 9.77
N LEU A 161 6.81 -0.98 10.72
CA LEU A 161 6.14 0.20 11.27
C LEU A 161 6.03 1.28 10.20
N HIS A 162 4.81 1.65 9.87
CA HIS A 162 4.57 2.65 8.84
C HIS A 162 3.40 3.59 9.17
N SER A 163 3.37 4.71 8.47
CA SER A 163 2.32 5.73 8.61
C SER A 163 2.26 6.59 7.36
N ALA A 164 1.07 7.04 6.98
CA ALA A 164 0.97 8.15 6.03
C ALA A 164 1.57 9.42 6.66
N MET A 165 2.19 10.26 5.83
CA MET A 165 2.71 11.55 6.28
C MET A 165 1.62 12.63 6.19
N PRO A 166 1.72 13.68 7.03
CA PRO A 166 0.78 14.79 6.99
C PRO A 166 0.71 15.44 5.59
N VAL A 167 -0.48 15.92 5.27
CA VAL A 167 -0.75 16.72 4.08
C VAL A 167 -0.56 18.20 4.40
N SER A 168 0.12 18.94 3.53
CA SER A 168 0.33 20.39 3.66
C SER A 168 -1.01 21.13 3.71
N ARG A 169 -1.04 22.26 4.44
CA ARG A 169 -2.20 23.17 4.46
C ARG A 169 -2.47 23.84 3.13
N GLU A 170 -1.50 23.86 2.23
CA GLU A 170 -1.63 24.43 0.89
C GLU A 170 -2.32 23.45 -0.07
N CYS A 171 -2.48 22.20 0.33
CA CYS A 171 -3.18 21.18 -0.44
C CYS A 171 -4.67 21.18 -0.10
N TYR A 172 -5.52 21.48 -1.08
CA TYR A 172 -6.98 21.42 -0.97
C TYR A 172 -7.57 20.15 -1.57
N GLN A 173 -6.74 19.16 -1.83
CA GLN A 173 -7.13 17.89 -2.42
C GLN A 173 -7.11 16.78 -1.36
N LEU A 174 -7.84 15.69 -1.62
CA LEU A 174 -7.70 14.47 -0.85
C LEU A 174 -6.40 13.74 -1.26
N ARG A 175 -5.55 13.47 -0.30
CA ARG A 175 -4.48 12.49 -0.45
C ARG A 175 -5.12 11.11 -0.42
N THR A 176 -5.14 10.43 -1.53
CA THR A 176 -5.76 9.11 -1.67
C THR A 176 -4.71 8.03 -1.93
N CYS A 177 -4.98 6.82 -1.50
CA CYS A 177 -4.20 5.63 -1.87
C CYS A 177 -5.10 4.41 -1.97
N VAL A 178 -4.71 3.46 -2.82
CA VAL A 178 -5.28 2.11 -2.87
C VAL A 178 -4.32 1.17 -2.16
N VAL A 179 -4.82 0.40 -1.22
CA VAL A 179 -4.00 -0.48 -0.36
C VAL A 179 -4.42 -1.93 -0.57
N PHE A 180 -3.44 -2.79 -0.77
CA PHE A 180 -3.59 -4.23 -0.93
C PHE A 180 -2.90 -4.92 0.25
N LYS A 181 -3.64 -5.70 1.02
CA LYS A 181 -3.09 -6.59 2.04
C LYS A 181 -2.89 -7.96 1.42
N CYS A 182 -1.63 -8.35 1.27
CA CYS A 182 -1.27 -9.54 0.51
C CYS A 182 -0.76 -10.66 1.41
N THR A 183 -0.95 -11.90 0.96
CA THR A 183 -0.41 -13.10 1.60
C THR A 183 0.51 -13.85 0.66
N LYS A 184 1.47 -14.55 1.25
CA LYS A 184 2.31 -15.52 0.53
C LYS A 184 1.49 -16.72 0.09
N VAL A 185 1.97 -17.35 -0.98
CA VAL A 185 1.46 -18.66 -1.41
C VAL A 185 1.62 -19.65 -0.26
N ASN A 186 0.50 -20.20 0.23
CA ASN A 186 0.55 -21.23 1.25
C ASN A 186 1.02 -22.54 0.62
N ASN A 187 2.32 -22.81 0.65
CA ASN A 187 2.91 -24.10 0.27
C ASN A 187 2.64 -25.20 1.33
N ASN A 188 1.47 -25.21 1.96
CA ASN A 188 1.05 -26.31 2.81
C ASN A 188 0.46 -27.42 1.94
N VAL A 189 1.33 -28.29 1.41
CA VAL A 189 0.99 -29.63 0.92
C VAL A 189 1.56 -30.67 1.83
#